data_418d240f9607afcafe6118874f7975d1
#
_entry.id   418d240f9607afcafe6118874f7975d1
#
_cell.length_a   1.000
_cell.length_b   1.000
_cell.length_c   1.000
_cell.angle_alpha   90.00
_cell.angle_beta   90.00
_cell.angle_gamma   90.00
#
_symmetry.space_group_name_H-M   'P 1'
#
loop_
_entity.id
_entity.type
_entity.pdbx_description
1 polymer ?
#
loop_
_entity_poly.entity_id
_entity_poly.type
_entity_poly.pdbx_seq_one_letter_code
_entity_poly.pdbx_strand_id
1 'polypeptide(L)'
;MKPVSELFNNRAGGNATMWSISPDDTVFDAIKVLAERGVGALIVMKDGKLAGILSERDYTRKVALLGKNSKETYVRDIMTANVMVISPKTRTLECMAIMSEKNIRHLPVVDGDTVVGMLSIRDLMNDIIKDHEFTISQLESYIKG
;
A
#
# COMPACT_ATOMS: atom_id res chain seq x y z
N MET A 1 11.18 16.61 -1.96
CA MET A 1 11.15 15.23 -1.49
C MET A 1 11.39 14.26 -2.65
N LYS A 2 11.77 13.06 -2.34
CA LYS A 2 12.16 12.08 -3.35
C LYS A 2 10.95 11.47 -4.07
N PRO A 3 11.14 10.90 -5.27
CA PRO A 3 10.09 10.14 -5.94
C PRO A 3 9.89 8.77 -5.29
N VAL A 4 8.69 8.23 -5.45
CA VAL A 4 8.31 6.94 -4.85
C VAL A 4 9.25 5.81 -5.29
N SER A 5 9.75 5.86 -6.52
CA SER A 5 10.67 4.83 -7.03
C SER A 5 11.90 4.64 -6.15
N GLU A 6 12.39 5.70 -5.50
CA GLU A 6 13.55 5.59 -4.61
C GLU A 6 13.22 4.80 -3.34
N LEU A 7 11.98 4.88 -2.84
CA LEU A 7 11.57 4.07 -1.70
C LEU A 7 11.62 2.58 -2.02
N PHE A 8 11.19 2.22 -3.21
CA PHE A 8 11.20 0.83 -3.64
C PHE A 8 12.63 0.29 -3.81
N ASN A 9 13.52 1.12 -4.34
CA ASN A 9 14.92 0.73 -4.52
C ASN A 9 15.65 0.52 -3.18
N ASN A 10 15.17 1.15 -2.12
CA ASN A 10 15.76 1.04 -0.79
C ASN A 10 15.23 -0.16 0.01
N ARG A 11 14.28 -0.91 -0.55
CA ARG A 11 13.76 -2.12 0.10
C ARG A 11 14.70 -3.29 -0.12
N ALA A 12 14.67 -4.24 0.82
CA ALA A 12 15.41 -5.49 0.68
C ALA A 12 15.00 -6.18 -0.62
N GLY A 13 15.98 -6.50 -1.48
CA GLY A 13 15.72 -7.11 -2.77
C GLY A 13 15.48 -6.13 -3.91
N GLY A 14 15.42 -4.82 -3.62
CA GLY A 14 15.30 -3.78 -4.65
C GLY A 14 13.97 -3.69 -5.38
N ASN A 15 12.99 -4.53 -5.02
CA ASN A 15 11.68 -4.58 -5.66
C ASN A 15 10.57 -4.17 -4.71
N ALA A 16 9.53 -3.54 -5.26
CA ALA A 16 8.32 -3.26 -4.50
C ALA A 16 7.65 -4.58 -4.13
N THR A 17 7.28 -4.72 -2.85
CA THR A 17 6.49 -5.86 -2.41
C THR A 17 5.06 -5.66 -2.89
N MET A 18 4.53 -6.67 -3.59
CA MET A 18 3.16 -6.62 -4.08
C MET A 18 2.48 -7.95 -3.79
N TRP A 19 1.46 -7.91 -2.97
CA TRP A 19 0.62 -9.07 -2.71
C TRP A 19 -0.74 -8.82 -3.32
N SER A 20 -1.20 -9.76 -4.13
CA SER A 20 -2.44 -9.60 -4.88
C SER A 20 -3.40 -10.74 -4.64
N ILE A 21 -4.67 -10.49 -4.97
CA ILE A 21 -5.75 -11.45 -4.87
C ILE A 21 -6.69 -11.22 -6.07
N SER A 22 -7.44 -12.25 -6.46
CA SER A 22 -8.43 -12.12 -7.53
C SER A 22 -9.77 -11.63 -6.95
N PRO A 23 -10.53 -10.83 -7.72
CA PRO A 23 -11.89 -10.47 -7.29
C PRO A 23 -12.82 -11.68 -7.17
N ASP A 24 -12.48 -12.78 -7.82
CA ASP A 24 -13.25 -14.03 -7.77
C ASP A 24 -12.88 -14.92 -6.59
N ASP A 25 -11.85 -14.57 -5.83
CA ASP A 25 -11.49 -15.27 -4.60
C ASP A 25 -12.42 -14.85 -3.46
N THR A 26 -12.49 -15.69 -2.43
CA THR A 26 -13.29 -15.37 -1.24
C THR A 26 -12.55 -14.38 -0.36
N VAL A 27 -13.32 -13.66 0.44
CA VAL A 27 -12.76 -12.76 1.45
C VAL A 27 -11.91 -13.54 2.45
N PHE A 28 -12.33 -14.78 2.77
CA PHE A 28 -11.57 -15.64 3.68
C PHE A 28 -10.14 -15.89 3.16
N ASP A 29 -10.01 -16.20 1.86
CA ASP A 29 -8.69 -16.39 1.25
C ASP A 29 -7.87 -15.11 1.32
N ALA A 30 -8.50 -13.97 1.10
CA ALA A 30 -7.83 -12.67 1.18
C ALA A 30 -7.32 -12.39 2.60
N ILE A 31 -8.16 -12.65 3.62
CA ILE A 31 -7.76 -12.46 5.03
C ILE A 31 -6.56 -13.34 5.38
N LYS A 32 -6.54 -14.56 4.87
CA LYS A 32 -5.40 -15.48 5.09
C LYS A 32 -4.12 -14.88 4.54
N VAL A 33 -4.15 -14.33 3.34
CA VAL A 33 -2.97 -13.69 2.74
C VAL A 33 -2.54 -12.48 3.56
N LEU A 34 -3.48 -11.63 3.96
CA LEU A 34 -3.18 -10.47 4.82
C LEU A 34 -2.46 -10.89 6.09
N ALA A 35 -2.97 -11.92 6.75
CA ALA A 35 -2.40 -12.43 8.01
C ALA A 35 -1.03 -13.08 7.79
N GLU A 36 -0.89 -13.92 6.78
CA GLU A 36 0.35 -14.63 6.48
C GLU A 36 1.48 -13.68 6.08
N ARG A 37 1.15 -12.63 5.34
CA ARG A 37 2.14 -11.66 4.85
C ARG A 37 2.34 -10.48 5.79
N GLY A 38 1.49 -10.33 6.80
CA GLY A 38 1.60 -9.23 7.75
C GLY A 38 1.37 -7.87 7.11
N VAL A 39 0.45 -7.80 6.14
CA VAL A 39 0.14 -6.54 5.43
C VAL A 39 -1.31 -6.15 5.69
N GLY A 40 -1.60 -4.87 5.51
CA GLY A 40 -2.94 -4.32 5.79
C GLY A 40 -3.84 -4.19 4.57
N ALA A 41 -3.30 -4.43 3.37
CA ALA A 41 -4.08 -4.33 2.15
C ALA A 41 -3.48 -5.19 1.05
N LEU A 42 -4.32 -5.60 0.12
CA LEU A 42 -3.94 -6.36 -1.06
C LEU A 42 -4.40 -5.64 -2.31
N ILE A 43 -3.60 -5.74 -3.36
CA ILE A 43 -4.01 -5.30 -4.68
C ILE A 43 -4.92 -6.37 -5.28
N VAL A 44 -6.06 -5.95 -5.82
CA VAL A 44 -6.98 -6.86 -6.49
C VAL A 44 -6.72 -6.79 -7.98
N MET A 45 -6.31 -7.91 -8.55
CA MET A 45 -5.92 -8.01 -9.96
C MET A 45 -6.87 -8.94 -10.72
N LYS A 46 -7.26 -8.53 -11.92
CA LYS A 46 -8.06 -9.34 -12.83
C LYS A 46 -7.45 -9.26 -14.23
N ASP A 47 -7.10 -10.41 -14.79
CA ASP A 47 -6.53 -10.50 -16.15
C ASP A 47 -5.32 -9.58 -16.35
N GLY A 48 -4.46 -9.49 -15.33
CA GLY A 48 -3.25 -8.68 -15.38
C GLY A 48 -3.49 -7.19 -15.16
N LYS A 49 -4.71 -6.79 -14.84
CA LYS A 49 -5.06 -5.38 -14.64
C LYS A 49 -5.52 -5.12 -13.21
N LEU A 50 -5.32 -3.88 -12.76
CA LEU A 50 -5.78 -3.44 -11.45
C LEU A 50 -7.31 -3.39 -11.44
N ALA A 51 -7.91 -4.18 -10.55
CA ALA A 51 -9.36 -4.18 -10.36
C ALA A 51 -9.78 -3.37 -9.13
N GLY A 52 -8.91 -3.30 -8.12
CA GLY A 52 -9.22 -2.56 -6.90
C GLY A 52 -8.21 -2.81 -5.81
N ILE A 53 -8.57 -2.40 -4.59
CA ILE A 53 -7.82 -2.68 -3.36
C ILE A 53 -8.77 -3.29 -2.33
N LEU A 54 -8.27 -4.25 -1.58
CA LEU A 54 -8.95 -4.82 -0.42
C LEU A 54 -8.10 -4.58 0.81
N SER A 55 -8.67 -3.96 1.84
CA SER A 55 -7.99 -3.66 3.09
C SER A 55 -8.63 -4.37 4.27
N GLU A 56 -7.89 -4.46 5.39
CA GLU A 56 -8.45 -4.94 6.65
C GLU A 56 -9.65 -4.10 7.09
N ARG A 57 -9.64 -2.81 6.78
CA ARG A 57 -10.75 -1.90 7.07
C ARG A 57 -12.00 -2.31 6.29
N ASP A 58 -11.87 -2.71 5.03
CA ASP A 58 -12.98 -3.21 4.23
C ASP A 58 -13.59 -4.45 4.88
N TYR A 59 -12.73 -5.37 5.32
CA TYR A 59 -13.21 -6.58 5.99
C TYR A 59 -13.98 -6.23 7.26
N THR A 60 -13.43 -5.37 8.09
CA THR A 60 -14.08 -5.00 9.36
C THR A 60 -15.44 -4.35 9.12
N ARG A 61 -15.52 -3.40 8.20
CA ARG A 61 -16.73 -2.59 7.98
C ARG A 61 -17.79 -3.28 7.13
N LYS A 62 -17.36 -4.07 6.15
CA LYS A 62 -18.26 -4.63 5.14
C LYS A 62 -18.57 -6.11 5.32
N VAL A 63 -17.83 -6.80 6.16
CA VAL A 63 -18.01 -8.23 6.43
C VAL A 63 -18.28 -8.47 7.90
N ALA A 64 -17.30 -8.22 8.78
CA ALA A 64 -17.41 -8.53 10.20
C ALA A 64 -18.58 -7.79 10.87
N LEU A 65 -18.66 -6.47 10.72
CA LEU A 65 -19.73 -5.67 11.34
C LEU A 65 -21.12 -5.97 10.77
N LEU A 66 -21.19 -6.43 9.53
CA LEU A 66 -22.47 -6.76 8.90
C LEU A 66 -22.88 -8.23 9.09
N GLY A 67 -22.07 -8.99 9.84
CA GLY A 67 -22.37 -10.39 10.10
C GLY A 67 -22.30 -11.31 8.90
N LYS A 68 -21.56 -10.91 7.86
CA LYS A 68 -21.41 -11.72 6.66
C LYS A 68 -20.37 -12.80 6.85
N ASN A 69 -20.56 -13.92 6.13
CA ASN A 69 -19.61 -15.04 6.18
C ASN A 69 -18.48 -14.80 5.17
N SER A 70 -17.25 -14.73 5.66
CA SER A 70 -16.08 -14.47 4.82
C SER A 70 -15.83 -15.57 3.78
N LYS A 71 -16.26 -16.81 4.06
CA LYS A 71 -16.11 -17.94 3.13
C LYS A 71 -17.14 -17.91 2.00
N GLU A 72 -18.19 -17.12 2.15
CA GLU A 72 -19.29 -17.01 1.17
C GLU A 72 -19.35 -15.63 0.53
N THR A 73 -18.44 -14.72 0.91
CA THR A 73 -18.36 -13.37 0.37
C THR A 73 -17.13 -13.29 -0.54
N TYR A 74 -17.33 -12.71 -1.73
CA TYR A 74 -16.23 -12.57 -2.69
C TYR A 74 -15.52 -11.22 -2.52
N VAL A 75 -14.23 -11.21 -2.90
CA VAL A 75 -13.42 -10.01 -2.85
C VAL A 75 -14.08 -8.87 -3.62
N ARG A 76 -14.64 -9.15 -4.82
CA ARG A 76 -15.27 -8.11 -5.64
C ARG A 76 -16.44 -7.43 -4.95
N ASP A 77 -17.06 -8.07 -3.97
CA ASP A 77 -18.25 -7.53 -3.29
C ASP A 77 -17.88 -6.47 -2.26
N ILE A 78 -16.64 -6.47 -1.76
CA ILE A 78 -16.23 -5.54 -0.71
C ILE A 78 -15.02 -4.68 -1.08
N MET A 79 -14.32 -4.97 -2.16
CA MET A 79 -13.14 -4.19 -2.57
C MET A 79 -13.53 -2.76 -2.94
N THR A 80 -12.56 -1.86 -2.87
CA THR A 80 -12.70 -0.52 -3.43
C THR A 80 -12.25 -0.58 -4.89
N ALA A 81 -13.19 -0.32 -5.82
CA ALA A 81 -12.93 -0.45 -7.26
C ALA A 81 -12.32 0.81 -7.87
N ASN A 82 -12.78 2.00 -7.46
CA ASN A 82 -12.25 3.27 -7.96
C ASN A 82 -11.06 3.70 -7.11
N VAL A 83 -9.90 3.14 -7.42
CA VAL A 83 -8.71 3.31 -6.60
C VAL A 83 -7.91 4.51 -7.08
N MET A 84 -7.50 5.37 -6.13
CA MET A 84 -6.50 6.39 -6.39
C MET A 84 -5.15 5.69 -6.61
N VAL A 85 -4.49 5.98 -7.72
CA VAL A 85 -3.18 5.42 -8.03
C VAL A 85 -2.14 6.52 -8.18
N ILE A 86 -0.87 6.15 -8.00
CA ILE A 86 0.27 7.05 -8.22
C ILE A 86 1.24 6.39 -9.18
N SER A 87 2.16 7.18 -9.71
CA SER A 87 3.22 6.67 -10.57
C SER A 87 4.53 6.57 -9.78
N PRO A 88 5.53 5.82 -10.30
CA PRO A 88 6.86 5.79 -9.68
C PRO A 88 7.52 7.16 -9.57
N LYS A 89 7.11 8.11 -10.40
CA LYS A 89 7.66 9.48 -10.42
C LYS A 89 6.96 10.42 -9.43
N THR A 90 5.81 10.02 -8.88
CA THR A 90 5.09 10.81 -7.88
C THR A 90 5.97 11.01 -6.66
N ARG A 91 5.99 12.22 -6.13
CA ARG A 91 6.84 12.52 -4.98
C ARG A 91 6.16 12.11 -3.68
N THR A 92 6.99 11.75 -2.71
CA THR A 92 6.49 11.24 -1.42
C THR A 92 5.63 12.27 -0.68
N LEU A 93 5.94 13.56 -0.80
CA LEU A 93 5.11 14.60 -0.18
C LEU A 93 3.70 14.62 -0.76
N GLU A 94 3.57 14.45 -2.07
CA GLU A 94 2.28 14.38 -2.73
C GLU A 94 1.49 13.14 -2.30
N CYS A 95 2.18 12.01 -2.14
CA CYS A 95 1.55 10.78 -1.64
C CYS A 95 0.98 10.96 -0.22
N MET A 96 1.73 11.64 0.64
CA MET A 96 1.28 11.94 1.99
C MET A 96 0.02 12.82 1.99
N ALA A 97 0.01 13.83 1.13
CA ALA A 97 -1.14 14.72 0.98
C ALA A 97 -2.38 13.95 0.50
N ILE A 98 -2.22 13.06 -0.47
CA ILE A 98 -3.32 12.22 -0.96
C ILE A 98 -3.85 11.31 0.14
N MET A 99 -2.97 10.64 0.87
CA MET A 99 -3.37 9.74 1.96
C MET A 99 -4.13 10.49 3.06
N SER A 100 -3.65 11.68 3.40
CA SER A 100 -4.30 12.51 4.43
C SER A 100 -5.66 13.00 3.95
N GLU A 101 -5.73 13.55 2.74
CA GLU A 101 -6.97 14.10 2.19
C GLU A 101 -8.04 13.04 1.99
N LYS A 102 -7.67 11.87 1.46
CA LYS A 102 -8.59 10.78 1.17
C LYS A 102 -8.78 9.83 2.36
N ASN A 103 -8.06 10.03 3.44
CA ASN A 103 -8.07 9.14 4.62
C ASN A 103 -7.83 7.69 4.24
N ILE A 104 -6.79 7.46 3.45
CA ILE A 104 -6.37 6.13 3.00
C ILE A 104 -4.90 5.92 3.40
N ARG A 105 -4.51 4.66 3.54
CA ARG A 105 -3.17 4.29 4.02
C ARG A 105 -2.36 3.51 3.00
N HIS A 106 -2.92 3.26 1.84
CA HIS A 106 -2.29 2.47 0.79
C HIS A 106 -2.59 3.06 -0.57
N LEU A 107 -1.57 3.14 -1.42
CA LEU A 107 -1.70 3.62 -2.79
C LEU A 107 -1.02 2.64 -3.73
N PRO A 108 -1.74 2.08 -4.70
CA PRO A 108 -1.09 1.31 -5.76
C PRO A 108 -0.22 2.22 -6.61
N VAL A 109 0.94 1.69 -6.98
CA VAL A 109 1.89 2.38 -7.85
C VAL A 109 1.80 1.74 -9.23
N VAL A 110 1.45 2.54 -10.22
CA VAL A 110 1.20 2.06 -11.59
C VAL A 110 2.11 2.81 -12.55
N ASP A 111 2.80 2.07 -13.41
CA ASP A 111 3.65 2.62 -14.46
C ASP A 111 3.01 2.27 -15.80
N GLY A 112 2.37 3.25 -16.45
CA GLY A 112 1.56 3.00 -17.63
C GLY A 112 0.38 2.09 -17.28
N ASP A 113 0.36 0.89 -17.84
CA ASP A 113 -0.67 -0.12 -17.56
C ASP A 113 -0.21 -1.19 -16.58
N THR A 114 1.01 -1.06 -16.06
CA THR A 114 1.62 -2.09 -15.21
C THR A 114 1.57 -1.66 -13.75
N VAL A 115 1.02 -2.52 -12.88
CA VAL A 115 1.08 -2.31 -11.44
C VAL A 115 2.46 -2.75 -10.98
N VAL A 116 3.23 -1.81 -10.41
CA VAL A 116 4.60 -2.09 -9.97
C VAL A 116 4.72 -2.31 -8.47
N GLY A 117 3.70 -2.00 -7.71
CA GLY A 117 3.72 -2.26 -6.28
C GLY A 117 2.66 -1.48 -5.53
N MET A 118 2.78 -1.49 -4.21
CA MET A 118 1.90 -0.75 -3.31
C MET A 118 2.72 0.04 -2.32
N LEU A 119 2.35 1.30 -2.12
CA LEU A 119 2.96 2.19 -1.14
C LEU A 119 2.03 2.31 0.06
N SER A 120 2.57 2.01 1.26
CA SER A 120 1.81 2.16 2.51
C SER A 120 2.24 3.42 3.25
N ILE A 121 1.37 3.87 4.16
CA ILE A 121 1.73 4.99 5.06
C ILE A 121 2.97 4.64 5.89
N ARG A 122 3.15 3.36 6.24
CA ARG A 122 4.33 2.90 6.99
C ARG A 122 5.61 3.13 6.18
N ASP A 123 5.57 2.86 4.87
CA ASP A 123 6.73 3.09 3.99
C ASP A 123 7.14 4.55 4.02
N LEU A 124 6.16 5.45 3.95
CA LEU A 124 6.41 6.90 4.00
C LEU A 124 6.95 7.33 5.35
N MET A 125 6.37 6.82 6.44
CA MET A 125 6.82 7.16 7.79
C MET A 125 8.24 6.69 8.03
N ASN A 126 8.57 5.47 7.61
CA ASN A 126 9.93 4.94 7.76
C ASN A 126 10.94 5.78 6.98
N ASP A 127 10.58 6.24 5.80
CA ASP A 127 11.44 7.09 4.98
C ASP A 127 11.67 8.44 5.64
N ILE A 128 10.63 9.06 6.18
CA ILE A 128 10.73 10.34 6.89
C ILE A 128 11.63 10.21 8.11
N ILE A 129 11.47 9.15 8.89
CA ILE A 129 12.29 8.90 10.07
C ILE A 129 13.76 8.77 9.68
N LYS A 130 14.06 8.02 8.63
CA LYS A 130 15.43 7.86 8.14
C LYS A 130 16.06 9.19 7.70
N ASP A 131 15.29 10.01 6.99
CA ASP A 131 15.74 11.32 6.56
C ASP A 131 16.06 12.24 7.75
N HIS A 132 15.21 12.21 8.79
CA HIS A 132 15.42 12.99 10.01
C HIS A 132 16.66 12.51 10.78
N GLU A 133 16.85 11.21 10.90
CA GLU A 133 18.02 10.64 11.55
C GLU A 133 19.30 11.03 10.83
N PHE A 134 19.28 10.99 9.51
CA PHE A 134 20.42 11.41 8.68
C PHE A 134 20.74 12.90 8.91
N THR A 135 19.71 13.74 8.90
CA THR A 135 19.88 15.19 9.11
C THR A 135 20.48 15.48 10.49
N ILE A 136 19.97 14.81 11.53
CA ILE A 136 20.49 14.95 12.89
C ILE A 136 21.95 14.53 12.95
N SER A 137 22.29 13.40 12.34
CA SER A 137 23.65 12.89 12.30
C SER A 137 24.61 13.88 11.61
N GLN A 138 24.17 14.48 10.50
CA GLN A 138 24.96 15.50 9.78
C GLN A 138 25.19 16.72 10.65
N LEU A 139 24.17 17.20 11.35
CA LEU A 139 24.29 18.37 12.25
C LEU A 139 25.23 18.07 13.42
N GLU A 140 25.10 16.89 14.01
CA GLU A 140 25.99 16.47 15.10
C GLU A 140 27.47 16.43 14.65
N SER A 141 27.70 15.87 13.48
CA SER A 141 29.03 15.78 12.89
C SER A 141 29.62 17.19 12.65
N TYR A 142 28.78 18.09 12.16
CA TYR A 142 29.20 19.49 11.90
C TYR A 142 29.59 20.22 13.21
N ILE A 143 28.79 20.02 14.26
CA ILE A 143 29.02 20.66 15.56
C ILE A 143 30.29 20.12 16.22
N LYS A 144 30.50 18.80 16.12
CA LYS A 144 31.66 18.14 16.73
C LYS A 144 32.95 18.31 15.94
N GLY A 145 32.80 18.57 14.67
CA GLY A 145 33.89 18.57 13.73
C GLY A 145 34.67 19.79 13.62
#